data_b2c5d94876a6b84c4d7a4da08485e176
#
_entry.id   b2c5d94876a6b84c4d7a4da08485e176
#
_cell.length_a   1.000
_cell.length_b   1.000
_cell.length_c   1.000
_cell.angle_alpha   90.00
_cell.angle_beta   90.00
_cell.angle_gamma   90.00
#
_symmetry.space_group_name_H-M   'P 1'
#
loop_
_entity.id
_entity.type
_entity.pdbx_description
1 polymer ?
#
loop_
_entity_poly.entity_id
_entity_poly.type
_entity_poly.pdbx_seq_one_letter_code
_entity_poly.pdbx_strand_id
1 'polypeptide(L)'
;SSISLCTPKKPFSILVPLGPEPLFIDLQDALLENRFKKISFHDELIGAQEIWSRGDDFVFLGRGRFTRWASWAEVGIANAGTATEQLVGLGVPVLSLPGKGPQFKSSFAIRQSRLLGGSVVPCKTSESLAERLNFLLNEESVRRSLGKIGSNRMGPAGGSIALARLISQFLELN
;
A
#
# COMPACT_ATOMS: atom_id res chain seq x y z
N SER A 1 -7.02 -14.13 -8.99
CA SER A 1 -6.40 -12.96 -8.38
C SER A 1 -6.98 -12.73 -6.98
N SER A 2 -6.17 -12.22 -6.02
CA SER A 2 -6.61 -12.01 -4.62
C SER A 2 -7.82 -11.07 -4.52
N ILE A 3 -7.95 -10.13 -5.45
CA ILE A 3 -9.05 -9.15 -5.47
C ILE A 3 -10.40 -9.80 -5.80
N SER A 4 -10.43 -10.81 -6.64
CA SER A 4 -11.67 -11.54 -6.94
C SER A 4 -12.18 -12.39 -5.78
N LEU A 5 -11.34 -12.69 -4.80
CA LEU A 5 -11.68 -13.41 -3.58
C LEU A 5 -12.11 -12.46 -2.45
N CYS A 6 -11.89 -11.16 -2.60
CA CYS A 6 -12.30 -10.16 -1.62
C CYS A 6 -13.78 -9.82 -1.82
N THR A 7 -14.57 -9.96 -0.76
CA THR A 7 -16.01 -9.61 -0.75
C THR A 7 -16.29 -8.61 0.37
N PRO A 8 -15.81 -7.36 0.24
CA PRO A 8 -16.09 -6.33 1.23
C PRO A 8 -17.60 -6.03 1.27
N LYS A 9 -18.09 -5.61 2.42
CA LYS A 9 -19.52 -5.24 2.61
C LYS A 9 -19.93 -3.99 1.83
N LYS A 10 -18.97 -3.23 1.33
CA LYS A 10 -19.18 -1.98 0.58
C LYS A 10 -18.36 -2.01 -0.70
N PRO A 11 -18.77 -1.26 -1.73
CA PRO A 11 -17.94 -1.01 -2.90
C PRO A 11 -16.56 -0.50 -2.52
N PHE A 12 -15.55 -0.83 -3.28
CA PHE A 12 -14.18 -0.43 -3.02
C PHE A 12 -13.53 0.24 -4.23
N SER A 13 -12.55 1.07 -3.93
CA SER A 13 -11.68 1.69 -4.93
C SER A 13 -10.24 1.22 -4.74
N ILE A 14 -9.63 0.79 -5.83
CA ILE A 14 -8.22 0.37 -5.84
C ILE A 14 -7.42 1.47 -6.50
N LEU A 15 -6.49 2.06 -5.78
CA LEU A 15 -5.55 3.04 -6.28
C LEU A 15 -4.22 2.34 -6.57
N VAL A 16 -3.79 2.30 -7.83
CA VAL A 16 -2.56 1.65 -8.28
C VAL A 16 -1.56 2.70 -8.74
N PRO A 17 -0.73 3.23 -7.83
CA PRO A 17 0.33 4.15 -8.20
C PRO A 17 1.48 3.37 -8.84
N LEU A 18 1.73 3.63 -10.12
CA LEU A 18 2.72 2.92 -10.91
C LEU A 18 4.06 3.65 -10.90
N GLY A 19 5.12 2.85 -10.81
CA GLY A 19 6.48 3.22 -11.17
C GLY A 19 6.72 3.08 -12.68
N PRO A 20 8.00 2.98 -13.13
CA PRO A 20 8.32 2.65 -14.51
C PRO A 20 7.76 1.30 -14.96
N GLU A 21 7.74 0.33 -14.06
CA GLU A 21 7.20 -1.02 -14.21
C GLU A 21 6.14 -1.31 -13.14
N PRO A 22 5.12 -2.14 -13.41
CA PRO A 22 4.79 -2.77 -14.70
C PRO A 22 4.25 -1.77 -15.73
N LEU A 23 4.18 -2.18 -16.99
CA LEU A 23 3.52 -1.39 -18.03
C LEU A 23 2.01 -1.41 -17.85
N PHE A 24 1.32 -0.37 -18.33
CA PHE A 24 -0.15 -0.33 -18.26
C PHE A 24 -0.79 -1.55 -18.94
N ILE A 25 -0.23 -2.03 -20.04
CA ILE A 25 -0.76 -3.16 -20.80
C ILE A 25 -0.82 -4.45 -19.95
N ASP A 26 0.20 -4.69 -19.11
CA ASP A 26 0.24 -5.89 -18.24
C ASP A 26 -0.90 -5.88 -17.22
N LEU A 27 -1.33 -4.70 -16.80
CA LEU A 27 -2.44 -4.53 -15.86
C LEU A 27 -3.80 -4.55 -16.55
N GLN A 28 -3.88 -4.02 -17.77
CA GLN A 28 -5.12 -4.02 -18.56
C GLN A 28 -5.61 -5.43 -18.82
N ASP A 29 -4.73 -6.36 -19.21
CA ASP A 29 -5.08 -7.77 -19.42
C ASP A 29 -5.64 -8.40 -18.14
N ALA A 30 -4.96 -8.18 -17.01
CA ALA A 30 -5.42 -8.68 -15.72
C ALA A 30 -6.78 -8.07 -15.30
N LEU A 31 -7.03 -6.81 -15.62
CA LEU A 31 -8.31 -6.15 -15.33
C LEU A 31 -9.43 -6.71 -16.20
N LEU A 32 -9.18 -6.92 -17.50
CA LEU A 32 -10.14 -7.54 -18.43
C LEU A 32 -10.50 -8.98 -17.99
N GLU A 33 -9.51 -9.80 -17.63
CA GLU A 33 -9.72 -11.15 -17.10
C GLU A 33 -10.59 -11.13 -15.82
N ASN A 34 -10.48 -10.09 -15.02
CA ASN A 34 -11.29 -9.90 -13.80
C ASN A 34 -12.59 -9.12 -14.06
N ARG A 35 -13.02 -9.00 -15.33
CA ARG A 35 -14.28 -8.39 -15.78
C ARG A 35 -14.40 -6.88 -15.49
N PHE A 36 -13.29 -6.18 -15.29
CA PHE A 36 -13.30 -4.73 -15.28
C PHE A 36 -13.39 -4.20 -16.71
N LYS A 37 -14.05 -3.05 -16.86
CA LYS A 37 -14.18 -2.34 -18.13
C LYS A 37 -13.53 -0.97 -17.99
N LYS A 38 -12.74 -0.55 -18.98
CA LYS A 38 -12.20 0.80 -19.02
C LYS A 38 -13.34 1.78 -19.27
N ILE A 39 -13.34 2.88 -18.49
CA ILE A 39 -14.34 3.94 -18.61
C ILE A 39 -13.66 5.26 -18.93
N SER A 40 -14.36 6.09 -19.71
CA SER A 40 -13.95 7.45 -20.04
C SER A 40 -14.52 8.39 -18.98
N PHE A 41 -13.78 8.55 -17.90
CA PHE A 41 -14.08 9.51 -16.84
C PHE A 41 -12.80 10.26 -16.52
N HIS A 42 -12.89 11.58 -16.49
CA HIS A 42 -11.76 12.44 -16.15
C HIS A 42 -12.09 13.20 -14.88
N ASP A 43 -11.24 13.02 -13.86
CA ASP A 43 -11.31 13.77 -12.61
C ASP A 43 -9.90 14.26 -12.26
N GLU A 44 -9.71 15.56 -12.34
CA GLU A 44 -8.43 16.19 -12.02
C GLU A 44 -8.02 16.00 -10.55
N LEU A 45 -9.01 15.86 -9.67
CA LEU A 45 -8.76 15.64 -8.25
C LEU A 45 -8.13 14.26 -8.01
N ILE A 46 -8.64 13.23 -8.66
CA ILE A 46 -8.06 11.87 -8.59
C ILE A 46 -6.76 11.84 -9.40
N GLY A 47 -6.76 12.43 -10.59
CA GLY A 47 -5.61 12.51 -11.48
C GLY A 47 -5.15 11.15 -11.99
N ALA A 48 -6.05 10.18 -12.14
CA ALA A 48 -5.78 8.89 -12.75
C ALA A 48 -5.58 9.04 -14.26
N GLN A 49 -4.68 8.22 -14.81
CA GLN A 49 -4.47 8.15 -16.26
C GLN A 49 -5.44 7.17 -16.92
N GLU A 50 -5.84 6.14 -16.17
CA GLU A 50 -6.87 5.20 -16.58
C GLU A 50 -7.79 4.87 -15.41
N ILE A 51 -9.06 4.69 -15.72
CA ILE A 51 -10.07 4.30 -14.75
C ILE A 51 -10.83 3.10 -15.31
N TRP A 52 -11.00 2.12 -14.46
CA TRP A 52 -11.67 0.85 -14.77
C TRP A 52 -12.76 0.60 -13.74
N SER A 53 -13.90 0.05 -14.17
CA SER A 53 -15.03 -0.26 -13.27
C SER A 53 -15.55 -1.67 -13.46
N ARG A 54 -16.09 -2.21 -12.37
CA ARG A 54 -16.85 -3.47 -12.35
C ARG A 54 -17.99 -3.31 -11.34
N GLY A 55 -19.21 -3.05 -11.84
CA GLY A 55 -20.29 -2.61 -10.97
C GLY A 55 -19.91 -1.30 -10.27
N ASP A 56 -19.97 -1.29 -8.94
CA ASP A 56 -19.61 -0.15 -8.11
C ASP A 56 -18.14 -0.17 -7.65
N ASP A 57 -17.36 -1.15 -8.07
CA ASP A 57 -15.94 -1.23 -7.79
C ASP A 57 -15.14 -0.48 -8.85
N PHE A 58 -14.10 0.26 -8.42
CA PHE A 58 -13.23 1.05 -9.30
C PHE A 58 -11.77 0.71 -9.13
N VAL A 59 -11.01 0.78 -10.23
CA VAL A 59 -9.55 0.70 -10.24
C VAL A 59 -9.00 1.93 -10.97
N PHE A 60 -8.14 2.65 -10.29
CA PHE A 60 -7.48 3.86 -10.78
C PHE A 60 -6.01 3.57 -11.01
N LEU A 61 -5.54 3.73 -12.24
CA LEU A 61 -4.13 3.56 -12.60
C LEU A 61 -3.49 4.93 -12.84
N GLY A 62 -2.30 5.16 -12.27
CA GLY A 62 -1.62 6.43 -12.48
C GLY A 62 -0.16 6.43 -12.07
N ARG A 63 0.71 7.06 -12.90
CA ARG A 63 2.13 7.24 -12.60
C ARG A 63 2.36 8.46 -11.72
N GLY A 64 3.32 8.35 -10.79
CA GLY A 64 3.70 9.46 -9.91
C GLY A 64 2.60 9.89 -8.93
N ARG A 65 1.62 9.04 -8.65
CA ARG A 65 0.48 9.37 -7.78
C ARG A 65 0.60 8.86 -6.36
N PHE A 66 1.68 8.16 -6.02
CA PHE A 66 1.84 7.50 -4.74
C PHE A 66 1.61 8.46 -3.56
N THR A 67 2.29 9.60 -3.51
CA THR A 67 2.21 10.54 -2.38
C THR A 67 0.78 11.05 -2.13
N ARG A 68 0.02 11.30 -3.20
CA ARG A 68 -1.37 11.75 -3.10
C ARG A 68 -2.29 10.61 -2.67
N TRP A 69 -2.20 9.47 -3.35
CA TRP A 69 -3.11 8.36 -3.15
C TRP A 69 -2.85 7.61 -1.84
N ALA A 70 -1.61 7.58 -1.37
CA ALA A 70 -1.25 6.95 -0.11
C ALA A 70 -2.01 7.56 1.09
N SER A 71 -2.26 8.87 1.08
CA SER A 71 -3.01 9.55 2.15
C SER A 71 -4.52 9.23 2.15
N TRP A 72 -5.05 8.68 1.06
CA TRP A 72 -6.46 8.29 0.94
C TRP A 72 -6.68 6.81 1.22
N ALA A 73 -5.60 6.04 1.29
CA ALA A 73 -5.70 4.60 1.45
C ALA A 73 -6.14 4.21 2.87
N GLU A 74 -7.06 3.27 2.95
CA GLU A 74 -7.46 2.64 4.21
C GLU A 74 -6.59 1.42 4.53
N VAL A 75 -6.17 0.67 3.51
CA VAL A 75 -5.27 -0.49 3.58
C VAL A 75 -4.33 -0.44 2.39
N GLY A 76 -3.05 -0.70 2.62
CA GLY A 76 -2.06 -0.84 1.56
C GLY A 76 -1.77 -2.30 1.22
N ILE A 77 -1.44 -2.56 -0.04
CA ILE A 77 -0.82 -3.82 -0.47
C ILE A 77 0.54 -3.44 -1.05
N ALA A 78 1.62 -3.84 -0.37
CA ALA A 78 2.97 -3.50 -0.80
C ALA A 78 3.97 -4.60 -0.39
N ASN A 79 4.94 -4.84 -1.26
CA ASN A 79 5.93 -5.89 -1.08
C ASN A 79 7.27 -5.31 -0.65
N ALA A 80 7.34 -4.84 0.60
CA ALA A 80 8.57 -4.30 1.17
C ALA A 80 9.05 -2.95 0.59
N GLY A 81 10.07 -2.38 1.21
CA GLY A 81 10.71 -1.13 0.78
C GLY A 81 10.00 0.13 1.23
N THR A 82 10.45 1.25 0.68
CA THR A 82 10.07 2.60 1.07
C THR A 82 8.55 2.85 1.00
N ALA A 83 7.86 2.29 0.00
CA ALA A 83 6.41 2.43 -0.12
C ALA A 83 5.65 1.86 1.08
N THR A 84 6.09 0.69 1.60
CA THR A 84 5.52 0.08 2.81
C THR A 84 5.70 0.99 4.02
N GLU A 85 6.91 1.50 4.22
CA GLU A 85 7.23 2.37 5.36
C GLU A 85 6.49 3.70 5.28
N GLN A 86 6.38 4.28 4.09
CA GLN A 86 5.60 5.51 3.88
C GLN A 86 4.12 5.32 4.19
N LEU A 87 3.49 4.22 3.74
CA LEU A 87 2.11 3.90 4.07
C LEU A 87 1.93 3.76 5.58
N VAL A 88 2.80 2.98 6.24
CA VAL A 88 2.77 2.79 7.70
C VAL A 88 2.97 4.11 8.44
N GLY A 89 3.87 4.97 7.98
CA GLY A 89 4.07 6.31 8.54
C GLY A 89 2.84 7.20 8.44
N LEU A 90 2.03 7.04 7.40
CA LEU A 90 0.73 7.71 7.23
C LEU A 90 -0.40 7.08 8.06
N GLY A 91 -0.12 6.02 8.82
CA GLY A 91 -1.12 5.32 9.61
C GLY A 91 -1.95 4.32 8.80
N VAL A 92 -1.47 3.90 7.64
CA VAL A 92 -2.13 2.92 6.78
C VAL A 92 -1.51 1.54 7.04
N PRO A 93 -2.27 0.54 7.53
CA PRO A 93 -1.77 -0.83 7.66
C PRO A 93 -1.53 -1.45 6.30
N VAL A 94 -0.51 -2.28 6.20
CA VAL A 94 -0.05 -2.84 4.92
C VAL A 94 -0.08 -4.36 4.94
N LEU A 95 -0.69 -4.95 3.92
CA LEU A 95 -0.61 -6.38 3.62
C LEU A 95 0.57 -6.64 2.68
N SER A 96 1.38 -7.65 2.98
CA SER A 96 2.56 -7.98 2.18
C SER A 96 2.54 -9.43 1.74
N LEU A 97 2.70 -9.66 0.43
CA LEU A 97 2.87 -10.99 -0.17
C LEU A 97 4.35 -11.24 -0.50
N PRO A 98 4.83 -12.47 -0.43
CA PRO A 98 6.13 -12.82 -0.98
C PRO A 98 6.17 -12.56 -2.49
N GLY A 99 7.30 -12.04 -2.96
CA GLY A 99 7.54 -11.76 -4.38
C GLY A 99 8.89 -12.29 -4.84
N LYS A 100 9.23 -12.00 -6.10
CA LYS A 100 10.55 -12.30 -6.67
C LYS A 100 11.57 -11.27 -6.19
N GLY A 101 12.74 -11.75 -5.74
CA GLY A 101 13.85 -10.90 -5.27
C GLY A 101 14.13 -11.03 -3.77
N PRO A 102 15.35 -10.71 -3.32
CA PRO A 102 15.79 -10.93 -1.95
C PRO A 102 15.01 -10.12 -0.91
N GLN A 103 14.60 -8.90 -1.24
CA GLN A 103 13.81 -8.01 -0.37
C GLN A 103 12.32 -8.39 -0.30
N PHE A 104 11.85 -9.29 -1.16
CA PHE A 104 10.45 -9.73 -1.21
C PHE A 104 10.22 -11.10 -0.57
N LYS A 105 11.21 -11.61 0.18
CA LYS A 105 11.08 -12.86 0.92
C LYS A 105 10.17 -12.67 2.15
N SER A 106 9.44 -13.72 2.50
CA SER A 106 8.56 -13.72 3.70
C SER A 106 9.31 -13.31 4.97
N SER A 107 10.60 -13.69 5.10
CA SER A 107 11.42 -13.31 6.25
C SER A 107 11.63 -11.80 6.39
N PHE A 108 11.64 -11.06 5.28
CA PHE A 108 11.74 -9.61 5.30
C PHE A 108 10.44 -8.98 5.80
N ALA A 109 9.30 -9.41 5.26
CA ALA A 109 7.98 -8.94 5.72
C ALA A 109 7.74 -9.22 7.21
N ILE A 110 8.19 -10.38 7.71
CA ILE A 110 8.13 -10.73 9.15
C ILE A 110 8.99 -9.77 9.98
N ARG A 111 10.20 -9.43 9.53
CA ARG A 111 11.06 -8.45 10.22
C ARG A 111 10.44 -7.06 10.24
N GLN A 112 9.91 -6.58 9.11
CA GLN A 112 9.18 -5.31 9.05
C GLN A 112 7.97 -5.32 9.98
N SER A 113 7.19 -6.39 10.00
CA SER A 113 6.06 -6.54 10.91
C SER A 113 6.46 -6.35 12.38
N ARG A 114 7.55 -6.99 12.81
CA ARG A 114 8.08 -6.84 14.19
C ARG A 114 8.54 -5.41 14.48
N LEU A 115 9.27 -4.79 13.57
CA LEU A 115 9.76 -3.42 13.72
C LEU A 115 8.61 -2.41 13.80
N LEU A 116 7.59 -2.58 12.97
CA LEU A 116 6.47 -1.66 12.81
C LEU A 116 5.24 -2.05 13.65
N GLY A 117 5.43 -2.90 14.68
CA GLY A 117 4.40 -3.21 15.67
C GLY A 117 3.20 -3.98 15.11
N GLY A 118 3.38 -4.75 14.04
CA GLY A 118 2.30 -5.53 13.40
C GLY A 118 1.51 -4.77 12.34
N SER A 119 1.81 -3.50 12.07
CA SER A 119 1.15 -2.71 11.02
C SER A 119 1.44 -3.22 9.61
N VAL A 120 2.52 -3.97 9.43
CA VAL A 120 2.77 -4.79 8.25
C VAL A 120 2.30 -6.20 8.55
N VAL A 121 1.33 -6.70 7.80
CA VAL A 121 0.74 -8.03 7.97
C VAL A 121 1.23 -8.95 6.86
N PRO A 122 2.18 -9.87 7.16
CA PRO A 122 2.66 -10.82 6.16
C PRO A 122 1.57 -11.82 5.79
N CYS A 123 1.33 -11.96 4.49
CA CYS A 123 0.43 -12.96 3.91
C CYS A 123 1.25 -13.99 3.15
N LYS A 124 0.91 -15.26 3.24
CA LYS A 124 1.65 -16.34 2.57
C LYS A 124 1.14 -16.61 1.16
N THR A 125 -0.16 -16.44 0.95
CA THR A 125 -0.86 -16.77 -0.30
C THR A 125 -1.84 -15.65 -0.67
N SER A 126 -2.34 -15.70 -1.90
CA SER A 126 -3.39 -14.79 -2.39
C SER A 126 -4.67 -14.88 -1.57
N GLU A 127 -5.02 -16.08 -1.13
CA GLU A 127 -6.20 -16.36 -0.31
C GLU A 127 -6.05 -15.71 1.06
N SER A 128 -4.92 -15.93 1.72
CA SER A 128 -4.66 -15.30 3.04
C SER A 128 -4.60 -13.77 2.95
N LEU A 129 -4.15 -13.22 1.82
CA LEU A 129 -4.20 -11.77 1.58
C LEU A 129 -5.64 -11.30 1.45
N ALA A 130 -6.47 -12.00 0.64
CA ALA A 130 -7.87 -11.64 0.44
C ALA A 130 -8.66 -11.69 1.76
N GLU A 131 -8.45 -12.72 2.57
CA GLU A 131 -9.08 -12.84 3.90
C GLU A 131 -8.68 -11.67 4.82
N ARG A 132 -7.39 -11.34 4.89
CA ARG A 132 -6.88 -10.23 5.72
C ARG A 132 -7.36 -8.87 5.21
N LEU A 133 -7.38 -8.68 3.88
CA LEU A 133 -7.90 -7.47 3.28
C LEU A 133 -9.38 -7.29 3.61
N ASN A 134 -10.18 -8.32 3.41
CA ASN A 134 -11.60 -8.30 3.73
C ASN A 134 -11.85 -8.02 5.23
N PHE A 135 -11.07 -8.65 6.11
CA PHE A 135 -11.12 -8.38 7.53
C PHE A 135 -10.83 -6.90 7.85
N LEU A 136 -9.71 -6.35 7.36
CA LEU A 136 -9.34 -4.97 7.65
C LEU A 136 -10.30 -3.95 7.04
N LEU A 137 -10.89 -4.22 5.89
CA LEU A 137 -11.89 -3.33 5.27
C LEU A 137 -13.21 -3.32 6.07
N ASN A 138 -13.56 -4.41 6.72
CA ASN A 138 -14.79 -4.52 7.51
C ASN A 138 -14.62 -4.13 8.99
N GLU A 139 -13.41 -4.24 9.55
CA GLU A 139 -13.10 -3.98 10.97
C GLU A 139 -12.32 -2.67 11.14
N GLU A 140 -13.03 -1.55 11.08
CA GLU A 140 -12.44 -0.21 11.14
C GLU A 140 -11.62 0.03 12.40
N SER A 141 -12.09 -0.45 13.55
CA SER A 141 -11.41 -0.28 14.84
C SER A 141 -10.02 -0.94 14.85
N VAL A 142 -9.93 -2.16 14.29
CA VAL A 142 -8.67 -2.90 14.16
C VAL A 142 -7.75 -2.19 13.16
N ARG A 143 -8.28 -1.78 12.01
CA ARG A 143 -7.56 -1.06 10.99
C ARG A 143 -6.93 0.22 11.53
N ARG A 144 -7.72 1.04 12.24
CA ARG A 144 -7.23 2.29 12.86
C ARG A 144 -6.20 2.03 13.96
N SER A 145 -6.38 0.99 14.77
CA SER A 145 -5.44 0.61 15.81
C SER A 145 -4.08 0.20 15.22
N LEU A 146 -4.07 -0.65 14.21
CA LEU A 146 -2.85 -1.04 13.49
C LEU A 146 -2.15 0.18 12.86
N GLY A 147 -2.90 1.05 12.21
CA GLY A 147 -2.36 2.28 11.62
C GLY A 147 -1.70 3.17 12.66
N LYS A 148 -2.34 3.39 13.81
CA LYS A 148 -1.79 4.18 14.91
C LYS A 148 -0.51 3.56 15.49
N ILE A 149 -0.48 2.25 15.68
CA ILE A 149 0.72 1.55 16.15
C ILE A 149 1.87 1.77 15.17
N GLY A 150 1.61 1.63 13.86
CA GLY A 150 2.62 1.79 12.82
C GLY A 150 3.17 3.20 12.75
N SER A 151 2.31 4.21 12.70
CA SER A 151 2.74 5.61 12.64
C SER A 151 3.55 6.00 13.89
N ASN A 152 3.17 5.52 15.07
CA ASN A 152 3.95 5.73 16.30
C ASN A 152 5.34 5.06 16.22
N ARG A 153 5.44 3.88 15.61
CA ARG A 153 6.72 3.17 15.42
C ARG A 153 7.63 3.86 14.40
N MET A 154 7.05 4.42 13.35
CA MET A 154 7.78 5.21 12.35
C MET A 154 8.28 6.54 12.94
N GLY A 155 7.56 7.08 13.91
CA GLY A 155 7.86 8.37 14.52
C GLY A 155 7.48 9.57 13.64
N PRO A 156 7.74 10.79 14.11
CA PRO A 156 7.40 12.01 13.38
C PRO A 156 8.28 12.21 12.14
N ALA A 157 7.79 12.99 11.18
CA ALA A 157 8.59 13.43 10.04
C ALA A 157 9.82 14.23 10.51
N GLY A 158 10.91 14.17 9.74
CA GLY A 158 12.13 14.91 10.03
C GLY A 158 13.35 14.07 10.38
N GLY A 159 13.31 12.77 10.20
CA GLY A 159 14.44 11.86 10.47
C GLY A 159 15.74 12.28 9.78
N SER A 160 15.68 12.74 8.52
CA SER A 160 16.85 13.24 7.78
C SER A 160 17.46 14.48 8.44
N ILE A 161 16.62 15.40 8.94
CA ILE A 161 17.06 16.61 9.62
C ILE A 161 17.69 16.25 10.97
N ALA A 162 17.09 15.33 11.70
CA ALA A 162 17.63 14.86 12.98
C ALA A 162 18.98 14.17 12.78
N LEU A 163 19.13 13.34 11.76
CA LEU A 163 20.38 12.69 11.41
C LEU A 163 21.46 13.71 11.00
N ALA A 164 21.11 14.68 10.16
CA ALA A 164 22.04 15.74 9.76
C ALA A 164 22.56 16.52 10.96
N ARG A 165 21.69 16.90 11.89
CA ARG A 165 22.08 17.58 13.13
C ARG A 165 23.03 16.74 13.99
N LEU A 166 22.71 15.43 14.12
CA LEU A 166 23.57 14.52 14.89
C LEU A 166 24.97 14.40 14.27
N ILE A 167 25.07 14.30 12.93
CA ILE A 167 26.33 14.24 12.20
C ILE A 167 27.11 15.55 12.38
N SER A 168 26.46 16.71 12.24
CA SER A 168 27.10 18.01 12.43
C SER A 168 27.68 18.15 13.86
N GLN A 169 26.90 17.80 14.89
CA GLN A 169 27.39 17.80 16.28
C GLN A 169 28.61 16.88 16.47
N PHE A 170 28.61 15.72 15.84
CA PHE A 170 29.73 14.79 15.92
C PHE A 170 30.99 15.33 15.24
N LEU A 171 30.86 16.08 14.15
CA LEU A 171 31.98 16.69 13.42
C LEU A 171 32.51 17.93 14.12
N GLU A 172 31.68 18.66 14.86
CA GLU A 172 32.11 19.83 15.67
C GLU A 172 32.83 19.42 16.96
N LEU A 173 32.68 18.19 17.42
CA LEU A 173 33.32 17.65 18.62
C LEU A 173 34.70 17.01 18.36
N ASN A 174 35.12 16.88 17.10
CA ASN A 174 36.43 16.40 16.66
C ASN A 174 37.19 17.49 15.93
#